data_1d61dcc34e5f873d90d959e96c1a7c3e
#
_entry.id   1d61dcc34e5f873d90d959e96c1a7c3e
#
_cell.length_a   1.000
_cell.length_b   1.000
_cell.length_c   1.000
_cell.angle_alpha   90.00
_cell.angle_beta   90.00
_cell.angle_gamma   90.00
#
_symmetry.space_group_name_H-M   'P 1'
#
loop_
_entity.id
_entity.type
_entity.pdbx_description
1 polymer ?
#
loop_
_entity_poly.entity_id
_entity_poly.type
_entity_poly.pdbx_seq_one_letter_code
_entity_poly.pdbx_strand_id
1 'polypeptide(L)'
;MGNEWKEIITGDVLSISQASELSGFSKRFIYAQIHSMKLLSTDKDPLSKQIYSKSLQIEWRRFLMWYSHFDVLPASPFGPSSYSLKGMMNYMGRSRSWSLIFASRYNIHTFFIGSLRRFNRYDVEEGWKKESIYFKDWIDIDEIENNLHISKANLYSCVAKREVRTRFHSGIMQFSQKDVLRIIKDNQINYHNEL
;
A
#
# COMPACT_ATOMS: atom_id res chain seq x y z
N MET A 1 20.99 12.55 3.60
CA MET A 1 19.93 13.31 4.29
C MET A 1 20.13 13.11 5.78
N GLY A 2 20.51 14.19 6.42
CA GLY A 2 21.09 14.15 7.75
C GLY A 2 20.06 14.09 8.87
N ASN A 3 20.57 13.92 9.98
CA ASN A 3 20.13 13.82 11.35
C ASN A 3 19.23 14.96 11.91
N GLU A 4 18.59 15.77 11.08
CA GLU A 4 17.80 16.94 11.53
C GLU A 4 16.68 16.58 12.52
N TRP A 5 16.10 15.38 12.38
CA TRP A 5 15.05 14.93 13.32
C TRP A 5 15.61 14.52 14.70
N LYS A 6 16.92 14.24 14.83
CA LYS A 6 17.52 13.90 16.11
C LYS A 6 17.57 15.11 17.06
N GLU A 7 17.60 16.33 16.50
CA GLU A 7 17.57 17.55 17.30
C GLU A 7 16.18 17.86 17.89
N ILE A 8 15.13 17.31 17.25
CA ILE A 8 13.74 17.47 17.72
C ILE A 8 13.45 16.57 18.94
N ILE A 9 14.22 15.49 19.09
CA ILE A 9 14.02 14.49 20.14
C ILE A 9 15.02 14.70 21.25
N THR A 10 14.58 15.30 22.35
CA THR A 10 15.39 15.55 23.54
C THR A 10 15.32 14.43 24.58
N GLY A 11 14.82 13.25 24.22
CA GLY A 11 14.67 12.11 25.17
C GLY A 11 13.96 10.90 24.53
N ASP A 12 13.70 9.90 25.36
CA ASP A 12 13.02 8.65 24.91
C ASP A 12 11.50 8.83 24.73
N VAL A 13 10.98 10.03 24.98
CA VAL A 13 9.56 10.36 24.94
C VAL A 13 9.30 11.59 24.08
N LEU A 14 8.14 11.61 23.42
CA LEU A 14 7.65 12.71 22.60
C LEU A 14 6.44 13.37 23.25
N SER A 15 6.38 14.69 23.20
CA SER A 15 5.12 15.41 23.39
C SER A 15 4.20 15.23 22.17
N ILE A 16 2.90 15.50 22.37
CA ILE A 16 1.93 15.47 21.25
C ILE A 16 2.31 16.44 20.13
N SER A 17 2.91 17.57 20.47
CA SER A 17 3.37 18.55 19.48
C SER A 17 4.51 17.99 18.62
N GLN A 18 5.51 17.38 19.24
CA GLN A 18 6.61 16.72 18.55
C GLN A 18 6.13 15.53 17.69
N ALA A 19 5.24 14.70 18.25
CA ALA A 19 4.64 13.60 17.50
C ALA A 19 3.85 14.08 16.27
N SER A 20 3.15 15.21 16.40
CA SER A 20 2.43 15.84 15.27
C SER A 20 3.38 16.35 14.19
N GLU A 21 4.42 17.05 14.59
CA GLU A 21 5.44 17.59 13.68
C GLU A 21 6.18 16.47 12.95
N LEU A 22 6.64 15.46 13.67
CA LEU A 22 7.39 14.33 13.12
C LEU A 22 6.54 13.45 12.18
N SER A 23 5.25 13.25 12.50
CA SER A 23 4.38 12.36 11.71
C SER A 23 3.68 13.04 10.54
N GLY A 24 3.57 14.38 10.55
CA GLY A 24 2.70 15.11 9.64
C GLY A 24 1.19 14.95 9.91
N PHE A 25 0.80 14.22 10.98
CA PHE A 25 -0.58 14.13 11.38
C PHE A 25 -0.98 15.27 12.35
N SER A 26 -2.24 15.67 12.30
CA SER A 26 -2.74 16.70 13.23
C SER A 26 -2.72 16.21 14.69
N LYS A 27 -2.54 17.13 15.64
CA LYS A 27 -2.62 16.83 17.09
C LYS A 27 -3.94 16.14 17.45
N ARG A 28 -5.06 16.58 16.84
CA ARG A 28 -6.39 15.98 17.04
C ARG A 28 -6.41 14.51 16.62
N PHE A 29 -5.77 14.17 15.52
CA PHE A 29 -5.67 12.80 15.06
C PHE A 29 -4.85 11.94 16.04
N ILE A 30 -3.69 12.44 16.50
CA ILE A 30 -2.85 11.73 17.48
C ILE A 30 -3.61 11.49 18.78
N TYR A 31 -4.32 12.49 19.31
CA TYR A 31 -5.19 12.32 20.49
C TYR A 31 -6.24 11.22 20.25
N ALA A 32 -6.89 11.20 19.09
CA ALA A 32 -7.86 10.16 18.75
C ALA A 32 -7.23 8.75 18.72
N GLN A 33 -5.97 8.64 18.27
CA GLN A 33 -5.24 7.35 18.28
C GLN A 33 -4.90 6.91 19.72
N ILE A 34 -4.55 7.83 20.61
CA ILE A 34 -4.32 7.53 22.03
C ILE A 34 -5.64 7.10 22.68
N HIS A 35 -6.71 7.83 22.47
CA HIS A 35 -8.04 7.49 22.98
C HIS A 35 -8.55 6.12 22.54
N SER A 36 -8.30 5.76 21.29
CA SER A 36 -8.66 4.44 20.75
C SER A 36 -7.67 3.33 21.15
N MET A 37 -6.73 3.63 22.04
CA MET A 37 -5.65 2.73 22.48
C MET A 37 -4.77 2.16 21.34
N LYS A 38 -4.83 2.76 20.16
CA LYS A 38 -3.97 2.39 19.02
C LYS A 38 -2.55 2.92 19.18
N LEU A 39 -2.40 4.03 19.91
CA LEU A 39 -1.13 4.61 20.31
C LEU A 39 -1.15 4.78 21.83
N LEU A 40 -0.25 4.09 22.53
CA LEU A 40 -0.17 4.15 23.99
C LEU A 40 0.70 5.32 24.43
N SER A 41 0.20 6.11 25.38
CA SER A 41 0.97 7.13 26.09
C SER A 41 1.71 6.55 27.29
N THR A 42 2.64 7.31 27.86
CA THR A 42 3.39 6.93 29.06
C THR A 42 2.57 7.05 30.34
N ASP A 43 1.49 7.83 30.33
CA ASP A 43 0.60 7.95 31.47
C ASP A 43 -0.15 6.64 31.70
N LYS A 44 -0.05 6.14 32.94
CA LYS A 44 -0.56 4.83 33.35
C LYS A 44 -2.10 4.73 33.41
N ASP A 45 -2.81 5.84 33.26
CA ASP A 45 -4.26 5.84 33.33
C ASP A 45 -4.91 6.37 32.05
N PRO A 46 -5.17 5.47 31.06
CA PRO A 46 -5.85 5.84 29.83
C PRO A 46 -7.32 6.23 30.05
N LEU A 47 -7.89 5.98 31.25
CA LEU A 47 -9.28 6.28 31.58
C LEU A 47 -9.41 7.61 32.35
N SER A 48 -8.31 8.28 32.71
CA SER A 48 -8.40 9.55 33.38
C SER A 48 -9.01 10.60 32.46
N LYS A 49 -10.00 11.34 32.92
CA LYS A 49 -10.66 12.42 32.19
C LYS A 49 -9.73 13.59 31.83
N GLN A 50 -8.44 13.51 32.17
CA GLN A 50 -7.40 14.52 31.94
C GLN A 50 -6.60 14.32 30.64
N ILE A 51 -7.17 13.70 29.66
CA ILE A 51 -6.54 13.37 28.36
C ILE A 51 -6.08 14.61 27.55
N TYR A 52 -6.45 15.80 27.97
CA TYR A 52 -5.98 17.07 27.41
C TYR A 52 -4.85 17.71 28.21
N SER A 53 -4.23 16.96 29.13
CA SER A 53 -3.11 17.53 29.89
C SER A 53 -1.92 17.74 28.96
N LYS A 54 -1.26 18.90 29.11
CA LYS A 54 -0.01 19.23 28.38
C LYS A 54 1.14 18.26 28.73
N SER A 55 0.93 17.31 29.62
CA SER A 55 1.89 16.31 30.10
C SER A 55 1.84 14.96 29.39
N LEU A 56 0.89 14.72 28.47
CA LEU A 56 0.85 13.48 27.69
C LEU A 56 2.12 13.30 26.86
N GLN A 57 2.82 12.21 27.15
CA GLN A 57 4.06 11.84 26.47
C GLN A 57 3.90 10.46 25.80
N ILE A 58 4.58 10.25 24.71
CA ILE A 58 4.56 9.01 23.92
C ILE A 58 5.99 8.47 23.87
N GLU A 59 6.20 7.25 24.28
CA GLU A 59 7.50 6.59 24.09
C GLU A 59 7.88 6.55 22.61
N TRP A 60 9.12 6.90 22.31
CA TRP A 60 9.65 6.95 20.95
C TRP A 60 9.45 5.63 20.19
N ARG A 61 9.73 4.48 20.81
CA ARG A 61 9.56 3.16 20.19
C ARG A 61 8.10 2.88 19.81
N ARG A 62 7.17 3.21 20.71
CA ARG A 62 5.73 3.03 20.48
C ARG A 62 5.23 3.93 19.37
N PHE A 63 5.71 5.18 19.35
CA PHE A 63 5.42 6.10 18.27
C PHE A 63 5.89 5.57 16.91
N LEU A 64 7.13 5.11 16.79
CA LEU A 64 7.66 4.55 15.54
C LEU A 64 6.90 3.31 15.08
N MET A 65 6.59 2.38 15.99
CA MET A 65 5.78 1.20 15.67
C MET A 65 4.42 1.60 15.14
N TRP A 66 3.72 2.47 15.84
CA TRP A 66 2.41 2.97 15.42
C TRP A 66 2.51 3.69 14.06
N TYR A 67 3.46 4.61 13.90
CA TYR A 67 3.63 5.40 12.69
C TYR A 67 3.95 4.54 11.47
N SER A 68 4.76 3.52 11.64
CA SER A 68 5.19 2.66 10.53
C SER A 68 4.07 1.75 9.97
N HIS A 69 2.98 1.54 10.71
CA HIS A 69 1.89 0.65 10.29
C HIS A 69 0.90 1.27 9.31
N PHE A 70 0.94 2.56 9.08
CA PHE A 70 0.04 3.17 8.11
C PHE A 70 0.41 2.79 6.68
N ASP A 71 -0.59 2.40 5.89
CA ASP A 71 -0.40 2.09 4.48
C ASP A 71 0.03 3.32 3.67
N VAL A 72 -0.45 4.51 4.04
CA VAL A 72 -0.09 5.79 3.44
C VAL A 72 0.36 6.75 4.54
N LEU A 73 1.53 7.35 4.36
CA LEU A 73 2.07 8.36 5.27
C LEU A 73 2.09 9.74 4.60
N PRO A 74 1.75 10.81 5.34
CA PRO A 74 1.97 12.17 4.88
C PRO A 74 3.45 12.50 4.79
N ALA A 75 3.79 13.60 4.13
CA ALA A 75 5.13 14.16 4.17
C ALA A 75 5.47 14.61 5.59
N SER A 76 6.69 14.31 6.03
CA SER A 76 7.16 14.63 7.38
C SER A 76 8.70 14.72 7.39
N PRO A 77 9.33 15.14 8.51
CA PRO A 77 10.78 15.10 8.66
C PRO A 77 11.41 13.69 8.48
N PHE A 78 10.64 12.62 8.61
CA PHE A 78 11.10 11.26 8.31
C PHE A 78 11.21 10.97 6.80
N GLY A 79 10.55 11.77 5.97
CA GLY A 79 10.59 11.61 4.55
C GLY A 79 9.34 12.15 3.84
N PRO A 80 9.32 12.06 2.51
CA PRO A 80 8.16 12.50 1.73
C PRO A 80 6.94 11.61 2.01
N SER A 81 5.76 12.06 1.56
CA SER A 81 4.56 11.22 1.54
C SER A 81 4.85 9.86 0.89
N SER A 82 4.41 8.77 1.50
CA SER A 82 4.87 7.44 1.11
C SER A 82 3.82 6.35 1.32
N TYR A 83 3.95 5.31 0.51
CA TYR A 83 3.22 4.05 0.68
C TYR A 83 4.04 3.03 1.47
N SER A 84 3.38 2.20 2.29
CA SER A 84 3.89 0.88 2.63
C SER A 84 3.86 -0.02 1.38
N LEU A 85 4.52 -1.18 1.41
CA LEU A 85 4.37 -2.16 0.32
C LEU A 85 2.90 -2.55 0.13
N LYS A 86 2.17 -2.80 1.22
CA LYS A 86 0.75 -3.11 1.19
C LYS A 86 -0.08 -1.96 0.61
N GLY A 87 0.20 -0.71 1.03
CA GLY A 87 -0.48 0.47 0.49
C GLY A 87 -0.24 0.63 -1.01
N MET A 88 0.99 0.39 -1.49
CA MET A 88 1.33 0.41 -2.91
C MET A 88 0.60 -0.69 -3.69
N MET A 89 0.56 -1.92 -3.16
CA MET A 89 -0.21 -3.04 -3.73
C MET A 89 -1.70 -2.68 -3.86
N ASN A 90 -2.30 -2.16 -2.79
CA ASN A 90 -3.70 -1.76 -2.76
C ASN A 90 -4.00 -0.63 -3.77
N TYR A 91 -3.11 0.36 -3.85
CA TYR A 91 -3.26 1.48 -4.78
C TYR A 91 -3.24 1.03 -6.24
N MET A 92 -2.34 0.10 -6.59
CA MET A 92 -2.19 -0.39 -7.96
C MET A 92 -3.10 -1.59 -8.29
N GLY A 93 -3.71 -2.24 -7.29
CA GLY A 93 -4.46 -3.48 -7.48
C GLY A 93 -3.57 -4.65 -7.96
N ARG A 94 -2.32 -4.75 -7.46
CA ARG A 94 -1.31 -5.70 -7.96
C ARG A 94 -0.69 -6.54 -6.84
N SER A 95 -0.17 -7.71 -7.22
CA SER A 95 0.52 -8.61 -6.29
C SER A 95 1.81 -8.01 -5.74
N ARG A 96 2.31 -8.59 -4.64
CA ARG A 96 3.58 -8.18 -4.01
C ARG A 96 4.76 -8.25 -4.97
N SER A 97 4.91 -9.36 -5.68
CA SER A 97 6.02 -9.58 -6.61
C SER A 97 6.00 -8.55 -7.73
N TRP A 98 4.83 -8.31 -8.29
CA TRP A 98 4.65 -7.32 -9.35
C TRP A 98 4.98 -5.91 -8.85
N SER A 99 4.50 -5.52 -7.68
CA SER A 99 4.76 -4.21 -7.09
C SER A 99 6.24 -3.95 -6.84
N LEU A 100 7.01 -4.96 -6.45
CA LEU A 100 8.46 -4.84 -6.27
C LEU A 100 9.20 -4.70 -7.61
N ILE A 101 8.79 -5.46 -8.65
CA ILE A 101 9.33 -5.32 -10.01
C ILE A 101 9.02 -3.93 -10.57
N PHE A 102 7.80 -3.45 -10.38
CA PHE A 102 7.39 -2.09 -10.75
C PHE A 102 8.27 -1.04 -10.07
N ALA A 103 8.45 -1.14 -8.75
CA ALA A 103 9.28 -0.20 -8.01
C ALA A 103 10.74 -0.15 -8.52
N SER A 104 11.30 -1.29 -8.89
CA SER A 104 12.64 -1.37 -9.48
C SER A 104 12.68 -0.74 -10.88
N ARG A 105 11.70 -1.07 -11.74
CA ARG A 105 11.65 -0.56 -13.13
C ARG A 105 11.53 0.94 -13.22
N TYR A 106 10.68 1.52 -12.38
CA TYR A 106 10.42 2.97 -12.37
C TYR A 106 11.36 3.73 -11.43
N ASN A 107 12.41 3.07 -10.89
CA ASN A 107 13.36 3.66 -9.94
C ASN A 107 12.66 4.42 -8.81
N ILE A 108 11.58 3.84 -8.27
CA ILE A 108 10.81 4.43 -7.19
C ILE A 108 11.73 4.68 -5.99
N HIS A 109 11.85 5.94 -5.59
CA HIS A 109 12.65 6.28 -4.42
C HIS A 109 12.11 5.58 -3.18
N THR A 110 13.00 4.88 -2.46
CA THR A 110 12.65 4.13 -1.26
C THR A 110 13.51 4.55 -0.07
N PHE A 111 12.90 4.54 1.10
CA PHE A 111 13.57 4.82 2.37
C PHE A 111 12.99 3.94 3.47
N PHE A 112 13.56 4.00 4.67
CA PHE A 112 13.13 3.17 5.79
C PHE A 112 12.66 4.06 6.94
N ILE A 113 11.55 3.63 7.58
CA ILE A 113 11.12 4.14 8.88
C ILE A 113 11.15 2.95 9.83
N GLY A 114 12.09 2.98 10.78
CA GLY A 114 12.43 1.77 11.55
C GLY A 114 12.91 0.65 10.63
N SER A 115 12.28 -0.52 10.71
CA SER A 115 12.57 -1.68 9.85
C SER A 115 11.72 -1.74 8.59
N LEU A 116 10.75 -0.84 8.42
CA LEU A 116 9.77 -0.91 7.33
C LEU A 116 10.20 -0.06 6.13
N ARG A 117 10.28 -0.71 4.98
CA ARG A 117 10.54 -0.05 3.70
C ARG A 117 9.34 0.77 3.26
N ARG A 118 9.60 2.01 2.84
CA ARG A 118 8.61 2.97 2.34
C ARG A 118 8.93 3.32 0.90
N PHE A 119 7.89 3.60 0.12
CA PHE A 119 7.97 3.96 -1.29
C PHE A 119 7.43 5.37 -1.48
N ASN A 120 8.20 6.24 -2.13
CA ASN A 120 7.78 7.60 -2.39
C ASN A 120 6.45 7.61 -3.14
N ARG A 121 5.46 8.28 -2.59
CA ARG A 121 4.09 8.29 -3.12
C ARG A 121 4.03 8.93 -4.51
N TYR A 122 4.69 10.05 -4.70
CA TYR A 122 4.70 10.75 -5.97
C TYR A 122 5.29 9.88 -7.09
N ASP A 123 6.45 9.23 -6.84
CA ASP A 123 7.08 8.36 -7.83
C ASP A 123 6.19 7.16 -8.18
N VAL A 124 5.53 6.56 -7.18
CA VAL A 124 4.58 5.47 -7.39
C VAL A 124 3.41 5.91 -8.27
N GLU A 125 2.79 7.04 -7.94
CA GLU A 125 1.65 7.55 -8.68
C GLU A 125 2.00 7.94 -10.12
N GLU A 126 3.14 8.61 -10.33
CA GLU A 126 3.64 8.97 -11.67
C GLU A 126 4.06 7.75 -12.49
N GLY A 127 4.75 6.80 -11.86
CA GLY A 127 5.10 5.53 -12.52
C GLY A 127 3.84 4.75 -12.91
N TRP A 128 2.84 4.70 -12.03
CA TRP A 128 1.58 4.00 -12.28
C TRP A 128 0.75 4.63 -13.39
N LYS A 129 0.70 5.96 -13.50
CA LYS A 129 0.07 6.63 -14.64
C LYS A 129 0.64 6.15 -15.98
N LYS A 130 1.97 5.98 -16.06
CA LYS A 130 2.63 5.50 -17.27
C LYS A 130 2.36 4.02 -17.52
N GLU A 131 2.44 3.20 -16.48
CA GLU A 131 2.29 1.75 -16.57
C GLU A 131 0.83 1.35 -16.83
N SER A 132 -0.15 2.00 -16.21
CA SER A 132 -1.57 1.66 -16.31
C SER A 132 -2.12 1.76 -17.75
N ILE A 133 -1.53 2.59 -18.59
CA ILE A 133 -1.87 2.68 -20.01
C ILE A 133 -1.67 1.32 -20.71
N TYR A 134 -0.64 0.56 -20.33
CA TYR A 134 -0.36 -0.75 -20.90
C TYR A 134 -1.32 -1.84 -20.44
N PHE A 135 -2.02 -1.64 -19.29
CA PHE A 135 -2.98 -2.63 -18.79
C PHE A 135 -4.40 -2.45 -19.33
N LYS A 136 -4.67 -1.33 -20.00
CA LYS A 136 -6.02 -1.02 -20.47
C LYS A 136 -6.67 -2.14 -21.31
N ASP A 137 -5.84 -2.92 -22.03
CA ASP A 137 -6.30 -4.03 -22.87
C ASP A 137 -5.70 -5.39 -22.46
N TRP A 138 -4.92 -5.42 -21.37
CA TRP A 138 -4.17 -6.58 -20.90
C TRP A 138 -4.25 -6.72 -19.39
N ILE A 139 -4.58 -7.92 -18.93
CA ILE A 139 -4.74 -8.26 -17.51
C ILE A 139 -3.77 -9.36 -17.11
N ASP A 140 -3.33 -9.39 -15.86
CA ASP A 140 -2.48 -10.46 -15.34
C ASP A 140 -3.31 -11.59 -14.72
N ILE A 141 -2.62 -12.69 -14.36
CA ILE A 141 -3.25 -13.89 -13.83
C ILE A 141 -3.95 -13.61 -12.48
N ASP A 142 -3.35 -12.79 -11.63
CA ASP A 142 -3.88 -12.50 -10.29
C ASP A 142 -5.19 -11.70 -10.40
N GLU A 143 -5.26 -10.78 -11.36
CA GLU A 143 -6.49 -10.01 -11.64
C GLU A 143 -7.61 -10.92 -12.21
N ILE A 144 -7.26 -11.87 -13.07
CA ILE A 144 -8.21 -12.82 -13.64
C ILE A 144 -8.79 -13.72 -12.54
N GLU A 145 -7.95 -14.29 -11.67
CA GLU A 145 -8.40 -15.15 -10.59
C GLU A 145 -9.28 -14.39 -9.57
N ASN A 146 -8.84 -13.22 -9.15
CA ASN A 146 -9.52 -12.48 -8.08
C ASN A 146 -10.80 -11.79 -8.53
N ASN A 147 -10.84 -11.25 -9.74
CA ASN A 147 -11.95 -10.42 -10.21
C ASN A 147 -12.89 -11.15 -11.17
N LEU A 148 -12.39 -12.12 -11.92
CA LEU A 148 -13.16 -12.84 -12.93
C LEU A 148 -13.44 -14.30 -12.54
N HIS A 149 -12.87 -14.79 -11.42
CA HIS A 149 -13.05 -16.13 -10.87
C HIS A 149 -12.72 -17.26 -11.84
N ILE A 150 -11.81 -17.06 -12.78
CA ILE A 150 -11.33 -18.09 -13.68
C ILE A 150 -10.06 -18.71 -13.09
N SER A 151 -10.05 -20.02 -12.89
CA SER A 151 -8.85 -20.72 -12.41
C SER A 151 -7.70 -20.68 -13.40
N LYS A 152 -6.47 -20.67 -12.89
CA LYS A 152 -5.24 -20.73 -13.70
C LYS A 152 -5.27 -21.89 -14.71
N ALA A 153 -5.71 -23.05 -14.27
CA ALA A 153 -5.76 -24.24 -15.12
C ALA A 153 -6.66 -24.03 -16.35
N ASN A 154 -7.86 -23.47 -16.14
CA ASN A 154 -8.78 -23.16 -17.23
C ASN A 154 -8.19 -22.10 -18.19
N LEU A 155 -7.58 -21.05 -17.64
CA LEU A 155 -7.00 -20.00 -18.44
C LEU A 155 -5.85 -20.53 -19.32
N TYR A 156 -4.92 -21.32 -18.76
CA TYR A 156 -3.83 -21.91 -19.53
C TYR A 156 -4.33 -22.93 -20.58
N SER A 157 -5.42 -23.64 -20.31
CA SER A 157 -6.07 -24.48 -21.31
C SER A 157 -6.54 -23.67 -22.52
N CYS A 158 -7.21 -22.52 -22.26
CA CYS A 158 -7.64 -21.60 -23.33
C CYS A 158 -6.45 -20.99 -24.10
N VAL A 159 -5.35 -20.69 -23.42
CA VAL A 159 -4.11 -20.23 -24.08
C VAL A 159 -3.54 -21.33 -24.98
N ALA A 160 -3.48 -22.57 -24.49
CA ALA A 160 -2.99 -23.71 -25.29
C ALA A 160 -3.84 -23.95 -26.55
N LYS A 161 -5.15 -23.72 -26.47
CA LYS A 161 -6.07 -23.78 -27.62
C LYS A 161 -6.00 -22.53 -28.53
N ARG A 162 -5.16 -21.55 -28.19
CA ARG A 162 -5.04 -20.25 -28.91
C ARG A 162 -6.32 -19.39 -28.85
N GLU A 163 -7.16 -19.61 -27.88
CA GLU A 163 -8.40 -18.85 -27.66
C GLU A 163 -8.13 -17.50 -26.96
N VAL A 164 -7.03 -17.41 -26.19
CA VAL A 164 -6.59 -16.21 -25.48
C VAL A 164 -5.19 -15.82 -25.95
N ARG A 165 -5.05 -14.60 -26.44
CA ARG A 165 -3.74 -14.03 -26.77
C ARG A 165 -3.00 -13.65 -25.50
N THR A 166 -1.71 -13.91 -25.50
CA THR A 166 -0.82 -13.58 -24.39
C THR A 166 0.33 -12.69 -24.85
N ARG A 167 0.89 -11.94 -23.91
CA ARG A 167 2.15 -11.24 -24.10
C ARG A 167 2.97 -11.30 -22.81
N PHE A 168 4.27 -11.07 -22.92
CA PHE A 168 5.13 -10.82 -21.76
C PHE A 168 5.40 -9.32 -21.64
N HIS A 169 5.08 -8.78 -20.48
CA HIS A 169 5.43 -7.42 -20.14
C HIS A 169 6.11 -7.45 -18.77
N SER A 170 7.38 -7.02 -18.76
CA SER A 170 8.13 -6.92 -17.51
C SER A 170 8.32 -8.23 -16.74
N GLY A 171 8.50 -9.31 -17.46
CA GLY A 171 8.64 -10.65 -16.87
C GLY A 171 7.33 -11.27 -16.40
N ILE A 172 6.20 -10.62 -16.63
CA ILE A 172 4.87 -11.11 -16.26
C ILE A 172 4.09 -11.44 -17.51
N MET A 173 3.49 -12.64 -17.55
CA MET A 173 2.56 -13.01 -18.60
C MET A 173 1.26 -12.26 -18.42
N GLN A 174 0.81 -11.58 -19.46
CA GLN A 174 -0.46 -10.88 -19.53
C GLN A 174 -1.36 -11.52 -20.59
N PHE A 175 -2.65 -11.41 -20.36
CA PHE A 175 -3.70 -12.00 -21.18
C PHE A 175 -4.57 -10.89 -21.77
N SER A 176 -4.98 -11.04 -23.03
CA SER A 176 -5.88 -10.10 -23.68
C SER A 176 -7.23 -10.07 -22.93
N GLN A 177 -7.57 -8.93 -22.32
CA GLN A 177 -8.82 -8.74 -21.58
C GLN A 177 -10.04 -9.03 -22.47
N LYS A 178 -9.99 -8.59 -23.73
CA LYS A 178 -11.05 -8.86 -24.70
C LYS A 178 -11.29 -10.34 -24.94
N ASP A 179 -10.22 -11.14 -25.05
CA ASP A 179 -10.34 -12.57 -25.31
C ASP A 179 -10.85 -13.31 -24.06
N VAL A 180 -10.37 -12.93 -22.88
CA VAL A 180 -10.84 -13.49 -21.60
C VAL A 180 -12.33 -13.20 -21.38
N LEU A 181 -12.77 -11.97 -21.59
CA LEU A 181 -14.19 -11.60 -21.46
C LEU A 181 -15.07 -12.32 -22.50
N ARG A 182 -14.57 -12.57 -23.71
CA ARG A 182 -15.30 -13.37 -24.71
C ARG A 182 -15.53 -14.78 -24.21
N ILE A 183 -14.51 -15.45 -23.67
CA ILE A 183 -14.65 -16.83 -23.14
C ILE A 183 -15.65 -16.89 -22.00
N ILE A 184 -15.62 -15.90 -21.09
CA ILE A 184 -16.63 -15.84 -19.99
C ILE A 184 -18.03 -15.77 -20.58
N LYS A 185 -18.24 -14.92 -21.57
CA LYS A 185 -19.53 -14.74 -22.22
C LYS A 185 -19.99 -16.02 -22.94
N ASP A 186 -19.10 -16.67 -23.68
CA ASP A 186 -19.42 -17.89 -24.41
C ASP A 186 -19.74 -19.05 -23.47
N ASN A 187 -19.02 -19.18 -22.35
CA ASN A 187 -19.31 -20.18 -21.31
C ASN A 187 -20.65 -19.91 -20.60
N GLN A 188 -20.99 -18.64 -20.31
CA GLN A 188 -22.29 -18.29 -19.71
C GLN A 188 -23.46 -18.61 -20.65
N ILE A 189 -23.30 -18.45 -21.96
CA ILE A 189 -24.31 -18.79 -22.96
C ILE A 189 -24.53 -20.32 -22.98
N ASN A 190 -23.46 -21.10 -22.86
CA ASN A 190 -23.57 -22.57 -22.87
C ASN A 190 -24.30 -23.10 -21.62
N TYR A 191 -24.11 -22.51 -20.44
CA TYR A 191 -24.85 -22.86 -19.23
C TYR A 191 -26.37 -22.56 -19.30
N HIS A 192 -26.78 -21.56 -20.10
CA HIS A 192 -28.20 -21.23 -20.28
C HIS A 192 -28.88 -22.08 -21.37
N ASN A 193 -28.13 -22.76 -22.22
CA ASN A 193 -28.70 -23.63 -23.27
C ASN A 193 -28.79 -25.10 -22.85
N GLU A 194 -28.29 -25.47 -21.66
CA GLU A 194 -28.37 -26.82 -21.10
C GLU A 194 -29.47 -26.97 -20.01
N LEU A 195 -30.29 -25.94 -19.78
CA LEU A 195 -31.47 -25.93 -18.91
C LEU A 195 -32.76 -25.80 -19.73
#